data_68e99be48ee46d99129fae970057f95f
#
_entry.id   68e99be48ee46d99129fae970057f95f
#
_cell.length_a   1.000
_cell.length_b   1.000
_cell.length_c   1.000
_cell.angle_alpha   90.00
_cell.angle_beta   90.00
_cell.angle_gamma   90.00
#
_symmetry.space_group_name_H-M   'P 1'
#
loop_
_entity.id
_entity.type
_entity.pdbx_description
1 polymer ?
#
loop_
_entity_poly.entity_id
_entity_poly.type
_entity_poly.pdbx_seq_one_letter_code
_entity_poly.pdbx_strand_id
1 'polypeptide(L)'
;MPSMENGSSDVSRAEEIKLQANEAFKAHKYGQAIDLYARAIELNAQNAVYWANRAFAHTKLEEYGSAIQDATKAIEGYYRRGAAYLAMGKFKEALKDFQQVKKICPNDPDATKKLKECEKAVMKLKFEEAIAVPESERHSVADSIDYHSIGIFVKREIYMFRNSMAITLIGNQLRDESQLTVNAHPSGLSGSCSSICGGTSDDGGGSSHKGGSSGGGGGGGSRDMVVGWIHCQEIFSSGKVVNTLIGELTRKLMHFSLEVEPQYSGAKIEGDVVTLDFVKKMMDDFKNQKCLHKRYAFQIVLQTREMLQSQPSLVDINVPDGSHFTVCGDVHGQFYDLINIFELNGLPSEENPYLFNGDFVDRGSFSVEVILTLFAFKCMCPSAIYLARGNHESKSMNKIYGFEGEVRSKLSETFVELFAEVFCCLPLAHVINEKVFVVHGGLFSVDGVKLSDIRAIDRFCEPPEEGLMCELLWSDPQPFPGRGPSKRGVGLSFGADVTRKFLQDNNLDLVVRSHEVKDEGYEIEHDGKLITVFSAPNYCDQMGNKGAFICFEAPDLKPNIVTFSAMPHPDVKPMAYANNFLRMFQ
;
A
#
# COMPACT_ATOMS: atom_id res chain seq x y z
N MET A 1 -41.69 -20.58 43.00
CA MET A 1 -41.65 -20.11 41.63
C MET A 1 -41.55 -18.57 41.63
N PRO A 2 -40.36 -18.01 41.36
CA PRO A 2 -40.27 -16.72 40.75
C PRO A 2 -39.08 -16.71 39.77
N SER A 3 -39.24 -17.08 38.51
CA SER A 3 -38.19 -17.02 37.50
C SER A 3 -38.67 -16.87 36.04
N MET A 4 -39.98 -16.64 35.81
CA MET A 4 -40.50 -16.44 34.45
C MET A 4 -40.87 -14.97 34.08
N GLU A 5 -40.96 -14.05 35.05
CA GLU A 5 -41.33 -12.66 34.77
C GLU A 5 -40.13 -11.79 34.37
N ASN A 6 -38.90 -12.10 34.80
CA ASN A 6 -37.71 -11.31 34.44
C ASN A 6 -37.27 -11.50 32.96
N GLY A 7 -37.42 -12.68 32.39
CA GLY A 7 -37.01 -12.97 31.02
C GLY A 7 -37.79 -12.19 29.94
N SER A 8 -39.08 -11.92 30.14
CA SER A 8 -39.91 -11.13 29.20
C SER A 8 -39.53 -9.63 29.22
N SER A 9 -39.19 -9.11 30.38
CA SER A 9 -38.74 -7.71 30.55
C SER A 9 -37.38 -7.47 29.87
N ASP A 10 -36.44 -8.41 30.02
CA ASP A 10 -35.09 -8.27 29.46
C ASP A 10 -35.10 -8.37 27.93
N VAL A 11 -35.94 -9.25 27.36
CA VAL A 11 -36.12 -9.35 25.91
C VAL A 11 -36.71 -8.07 25.32
N SER A 12 -37.73 -7.49 25.95
CA SER A 12 -38.35 -6.23 25.50
C SER A 12 -37.36 -5.06 25.58
N ARG A 13 -36.57 -5.01 26.65
CA ARG A 13 -35.52 -3.99 26.84
C ARG A 13 -34.38 -4.15 25.84
N ALA A 14 -33.98 -5.37 25.52
CA ALA A 14 -32.98 -5.65 24.49
C ALA A 14 -33.44 -5.16 23.11
N GLU A 15 -34.72 -5.35 22.78
CA GLU A 15 -35.30 -4.85 21.52
C GLU A 15 -35.34 -3.32 21.45
N GLU A 16 -35.65 -2.62 22.54
CA GLU A 16 -35.60 -1.17 22.60
C GLU A 16 -34.17 -0.65 22.39
N ILE A 17 -33.17 -1.25 23.03
CA ILE A 17 -31.76 -0.92 22.87
C ILE A 17 -31.29 -1.18 21.44
N LYS A 18 -31.70 -2.29 20.81
CA LYS A 18 -31.43 -2.57 19.41
C LYS A 18 -31.99 -1.49 18.48
N LEU A 19 -33.19 -0.97 18.75
CA LEU A 19 -33.76 0.12 17.96
C LEU A 19 -32.92 1.40 18.09
N GLN A 20 -32.45 1.74 19.30
CA GLN A 20 -31.53 2.88 19.52
C GLN A 20 -30.21 2.64 18.79
N ALA A 21 -29.66 1.42 18.81
CA ALA A 21 -28.46 1.06 18.08
C ALA A 21 -28.64 1.21 16.57
N ASN A 22 -29.79 0.81 16.03
CA ASN A 22 -30.11 0.99 14.62
C ASN A 22 -30.17 2.49 14.22
N GLU A 23 -30.70 3.36 15.09
CA GLU A 23 -30.73 4.82 14.83
C GLU A 23 -29.30 5.42 14.89
N ALA A 24 -28.48 4.98 15.85
CA ALA A 24 -27.07 5.38 15.89
C ALA A 24 -26.33 4.89 14.62
N PHE A 25 -26.57 3.68 14.18
CA PHE A 25 -26.00 3.13 12.94
C PHE A 25 -26.40 3.96 11.71
N LYS A 26 -27.69 4.32 11.57
CA LYS A 26 -28.19 5.16 10.48
C LYS A 26 -27.59 6.58 10.52
N ALA A 27 -27.30 7.08 11.72
CA ALA A 27 -26.63 8.37 11.94
C ALA A 27 -25.10 8.28 11.76
N HIS A 28 -24.58 7.16 11.24
CA HIS A 28 -23.15 6.89 11.04
C HIS A 28 -22.30 6.88 12.33
N LYS A 29 -22.94 6.85 13.52
CA LYS A 29 -22.28 6.76 14.83
C LYS A 29 -22.01 5.29 15.18
N TYR A 30 -21.09 4.66 14.42
CA TYR A 30 -20.89 3.22 14.46
C TYR A 30 -20.34 2.72 15.79
N GLY A 31 -19.44 3.46 16.46
CA GLY A 31 -18.95 3.14 17.80
C GLY A 31 -20.10 3.08 18.82
N GLN A 32 -20.95 4.12 18.85
CA GLN A 32 -22.14 4.13 19.71
C GLN A 32 -23.13 3.00 19.38
N ALA A 33 -23.28 2.67 18.10
CA ALA A 33 -24.13 1.54 17.70
C ALA A 33 -23.58 0.19 18.22
N ILE A 34 -22.26 -0.01 18.18
CA ILE A 34 -21.57 -1.20 18.70
C ILE A 34 -21.83 -1.36 20.20
N ASP A 35 -21.68 -0.30 21.00
CA ASP A 35 -21.92 -0.33 22.45
C ASP A 35 -23.39 -0.67 22.78
N LEU A 36 -24.31 -0.09 22.03
CA LEU A 36 -25.75 -0.35 22.22
C LEU A 36 -26.09 -1.79 21.81
N TYR A 37 -25.55 -2.32 20.70
CA TYR A 37 -25.73 -3.74 20.36
C TYR A 37 -25.10 -4.66 21.40
N ALA A 38 -23.95 -4.32 21.97
CA ALA A 38 -23.32 -5.08 23.05
C ALA A 38 -24.26 -5.21 24.26
N ARG A 39 -24.85 -4.10 24.69
CA ARG A 39 -25.86 -4.09 25.79
C ARG A 39 -27.12 -4.90 25.45
N ALA A 40 -27.57 -4.87 24.20
CA ALA A 40 -28.69 -5.71 23.78
C ALA A 40 -28.33 -7.21 23.83
N ILE A 41 -27.08 -7.56 23.46
CA ILE A 41 -26.56 -8.94 23.53
C ILE A 41 -26.42 -9.40 24.98
N GLU A 42 -25.99 -8.57 25.91
CA GLU A 42 -25.92 -8.88 27.35
C GLU A 42 -27.32 -9.29 27.91
N LEU A 43 -28.38 -8.62 27.46
CA LEU A 43 -29.74 -8.90 27.87
C LEU A 43 -30.34 -10.13 27.16
N ASN A 44 -29.95 -10.37 25.92
CA ASN A 44 -30.48 -11.51 25.14
C ASN A 44 -29.41 -11.99 24.11
N ALA A 45 -28.46 -12.77 24.57
CA ALA A 45 -27.39 -13.34 23.75
C ALA A 45 -27.87 -14.37 22.70
N GLN A 46 -29.11 -14.86 22.82
CA GLN A 46 -29.65 -15.84 21.88
C GLN A 46 -30.16 -15.23 20.58
N ASN A 47 -30.35 -13.93 20.52
CA ASN A 47 -30.83 -13.26 19.32
C ASN A 47 -29.69 -12.98 18.33
N ALA A 48 -29.61 -13.82 17.29
CA ALA A 48 -28.59 -13.72 16.24
C ALA A 48 -28.57 -12.36 15.51
N VAL A 49 -29.69 -11.62 15.49
CA VAL A 49 -29.81 -10.33 14.81
C VAL A 49 -28.90 -9.27 15.48
N TYR A 50 -28.77 -9.29 16.81
CA TYR A 50 -27.91 -8.32 17.49
C TYR A 50 -26.44 -8.52 17.14
N TRP A 51 -25.99 -9.78 17.14
CA TRP A 51 -24.65 -10.16 16.70
C TRP A 51 -24.39 -9.76 15.23
N ALA A 52 -25.35 -10.06 14.35
CA ALA A 52 -25.23 -9.72 12.95
C ALA A 52 -25.15 -8.21 12.70
N ASN A 53 -25.96 -7.41 13.42
CA ASN A 53 -25.96 -5.96 13.29
C ASN A 53 -24.68 -5.35 13.89
N ARG A 54 -24.17 -5.88 15.01
CA ARG A 54 -22.89 -5.44 15.57
C ARG A 54 -21.72 -5.79 14.64
N ALA A 55 -21.71 -6.98 14.05
CA ALA A 55 -20.74 -7.35 13.02
C ALA A 55 -20.74 -6.36 11.85
N PHE A 56 -21.93 -5.91 11.44
CA PHE A 56 -22.03 -4.92 10.37
C PHE A 56 -21.53 -3.53 10.78
N ALA A 57 -21.75 -3.11 12.01
CA ALA A 57 -21.19 -1.88 12.55
C ALA A 57 -19.66 -1.94 12.66
N HIS A 58 -19.10 -3.06 13.14
CA HIS A 58 -17.66 -3.32 13.12
C HIS A 58 -17.08 -3.29 11.69
N THR A 59 -17.80 -3.82 10.70
CA THR A 59 -17.34 -3.75 9.30
C THR A 59 -17.26 -2.30 8.80
N LYS A 60 -18.14 -1.40 9.26
CA LYS A 60 -18.11 0.01 8.91
C LYS A 60 -16.92 0.77 9.52
N LEU A 61 -16.46 0.35 10.69
CA LEU A 61 -15.24 0.85 11.34
C LEU A 61 -13.97 0.09 10.92
N GLU A 62 -14.12 -0.89 9.99
CA GLU A 62 -13.03 -1.75 9.53
C GLU A 62 -12.41 -2.64 10.61
N GLU A 63 -13.13 -2.84 11.68
CA GLU A 63 -12.81 -3.77 12.75
C GLU A 63 -13.19 -5.20 12.34
N TYR A 64 -12.55 -5.68 11.27
CA TYR A 64 -12.94 -6.94 10.60
C TYR A 64 -12.75 -8.18 11.49
N GLY A 65 -11.78 -8.16 12.41
CA GLY A 65 -11.60 -9.24 13.39
C GLY A 65 -12.82 -9.39 14.30
N SER A 66 -13.32 -8.27 14.86
CA SER A 66 -14.56 -8.25 15.67
C SER A 66 -15.79 -8.59 14.83
N ALA A 67 -15.87 -8.08 13.60
CA ALA A 67 -16.94 -8.41 12.67
C ALA A 67 -17.00 -9.92 12.37
N ILE A 68 -15.87 -10.57 12.19
CA ILE A 68 -15.75 -12.03 11.95
C ILE A 68 -16.18 -12.81 13.20
N GLN A 69 -15.76 -12.39 14.40
CA GLN A 69 -16.14 -13.04 15.66
C GLN A 69 -17.66 -12.98 15.88
N ASP A 70 -18.26 -11.81 15.72
CA ASP A 70 -19.68 -11.61 15.87
C ASP A 70 -20.48 -12.35 14.80
N ALA A 71 -20.07 -12.27 13.55
CA ALA A 71 -20.69 -13.00 12.47
C ALA A 71 -20.60 -14.53 12.66
N THR A 72 -19.57 -15.02 13.31
CA THR A 72 -19.45 -16.45 13.64
C THR A 72 -20.52 -16.90 14.65
N LYS A 73 -20.94 -16.02 15.55
CA LYS A 73 -22.01 -16.28 16.53
C LYS A 73 -23.40 -16.10 15.97
N ALA A 74 -23.56 -15.44 14.84
CA ALA A 74 -24.86 -15.26 14.19
C ALA A 74 -25.19 -16.45 13.28
N ILE A 75 -26.47 -16.82 13.17
CA ILE A 75 -26.95 -17.92 12.28
C ILE A 75 -26.70 -17.57 10.80
N GLU A 76 -26.75 -16.27 10.44
CA GLU A 76 -26.38 -15.72 9.12
C GLU A 76 -24.87 -15.43 8.97
N GLY A 77 -24.06 -15.99 9.86
CA GLY A 77 -22.67 -15.62 10.07
C GLY A 77 -21.76 -15.80 8.85
N TYR A 78 -21.98 -16.81 8.04
CA TYR A 78 -21.14 -17.05 6.86
C TYR A 78 -21.20 -15.89 5.87
N TYR A 79 -22.39 -15.33 5.61
CA TYR A 79 -22.51 -14.22 4.66
C TYR A 79 -21.76 -12.97 5.15
N ARG A 80 -21.99 -12.56 6.40
CA ARG A 80 -21.36 -11.36 6.96
C ARG A 80 -19.86 -11.54 7.20
N ARG A 81 -19.45 -12.74 7.64
CA ARG A 81 -18.04 -13.07 7.78
C ARG A 81 -17.33 -13.09 6.41
N GLY A 82 -17.95 -13.70 5.40
CA GLY A 82 -17.45 -13.68 4.04
C GLY A 82 -17.33 -12.26 3.48
N ALA A 83 -18.30 -11.36 3.79
CA ALA A 83 -18.23 -9.95 3.42
C ALA A 83 -17.09 -9.21 4.14
N ALA A 84 -16.86 -9.50 5.43
CA ALA A 84 -15.73 -8.95 6.17
C ALA A 84 -14.38 -9.42 5.61
N TYR A 85 -14.22 -10.72 5.34
CA TYR A 85 -13.02 -11.25 4.68
C TYR A 85 -12.77 -10.62 3.31
N LEU A 86 -13.83 -10.39 2.57
CA LEU A 86 -13.75 -9.77 1.26
C LEU A 86 -13.26 -8.32 1.35
N ALA A 87 -13.77 -7.56 2.33
CA ALA A 87 -13.34 -6.19 2.62
C ALA A 87 -11.87 -6.13 3.10
N MET A 88 -11.39 -7.16 3.80
CA MET A 88 -9.98 -7.31 4.19
C MET A 88 -9.06 -7.75 3.04
N GLY A 89 -9.59 -8.01 1.83
CA GLY A 89 -8.79 -8.62 0.75
C GLY A 89 -8.45 -10.10 0.97
N LYS A 90 -8.96 -10.75 2.02
CA LYS A 90 -8.79 -12.19 2.30
C LYS A 90 -9.72 -13.02 1.42
N PHE A 91 -9.45 -13.03 0.11
CA PHE A 91 -10.36 -13.60 -0.90
C PHE A 91 -10.50 -15.12 -0.79
N LYS A 92 -9.48 -15.84 -0.33
CA LYS A 92 -9.51 -17.31 -0.16
C LYS A 92 -10.46 -17.70 0.96
N GLU A 93 -10.50 -16.94 2.05
CA GLU A 93 -11.40 -17.11 3.20
C GLU A 93 -12.84 -16.71 2.84
N ALA A 94 -13.00 -15.55 2.21
CA ALA A 94 -14.29 -15.07 1.71
C ALA A 94 -14.94 -16.09 0.77
N LEU A 95 -14.17 -16.70 -0.13
CA LEU A 95 -14.61 -17.73 -1.06
C LEU A 95 -15.20 -18.93 -0.31
N LYS A 96 -14.54 -19.41 0.76
CA LYS A 96 -15.04 -20.53 1.59
C LYS A 96 -16.40 -20.20 2.22
N ASP A 97 -16.54 -19.01 2.77
CA ASP A 97 -17.78 -18.60 3.42
C ASP A 97 -18.93 -18.43 2.42
N PHE A 98 -18.73 -17.77 1.28
CA PHE A 98 -19.77 -17.65 0.25
C PHE A 98 -20.11 -19.00 -0.41
N GLN A 99 -19.17 -19.96 -0.46
CA GLN A 99 -19.49 -21.34 -0.84
C GLN A 99 -20.44 -22.01 0.17
N GLN A 100 -20.28 -21.75 1.49
CA GLN A 100 -21.23 -22.27 2.50
C GLN A 100 -22.59 -21.58 2.36
N VAL A 101 -22.64 -20.25 2.18
CA VAL A 101 -23.91 -19.54 1.91
C VAL A 101 -24.62 -20.14 0.69
N LYS A 102 -23.87 -20.38 -0.41
CA LYS A 102 -24.43 -20.99 -1.63
C LYS A 102 -24.95 -22.41 -1.42
N LYS A 103 -24.31 -23.21 -0.54
CA LYS A 103 -24.82 -24.56 -0.17
C LYS A 103 -26.12 -24.49 0.61
N ILE A 104 -26.26 -23.52 1.52
CA ILE A 104 -27.44 -23.37 2.38
C ILE A 104 -28.57 -22.69 1.62
N CYS A 105 -28.29 -21.67 0.83
CA CYS A 105 -29.23 -20.88 0.03
C CYS A 105 -28.86 -20.92 -1.46
N PRO A 106 -29.13 -22.02 -2.19
CA PRO A 106 -28.71 -22.21 -3.57
C PRO A 106 -29.20 -21.14 -4.57
N ASN A 107 -30.33 -20.52 -4.27
CA ASN A 107 -31.01 -19.58 -5.15
C ASN A 107 -30.81 -18.10 -4.74
N ASP A 108 -29.97 -17.82 -3.75
CA ASP A 108 -29.66 -16.45 -3.36
C ASP A 108 -28.82 -15.77 -4.48
N PRO A 109 -29.37 -14.71 -5.13
CA PRO A 109 -28.69 -14.05 -6.25
C PRO A 109 -27.48 -13.24 -5.79
N ASP A 110 -27.53 -12.64 -4.60
CA ASP A 110 -26.47 -11.81 -4.06
C ASP A 110 -25.28 -12.64 -3.59
N ALA A 111 -25.53 -13.74 -2.86
CA ALA A 111 -24.50 -14.72 -2.51
C ALA A 111 -23.83 -15.31 -3.77
N THR A 112 -24.61 -15.57 -4.82
CA THR A 112 -24.08 -16.06 -6.10
C THR A 112 -23.19 -15.04 -6.78
N LYS A 113 -23.56 -13.75 -6.72
CA LYS A 113 -22.76 -12.65 -7.26
C LYS A 113 -21.45 -12.52 -6.49
N LYS A 114 -21.49 -12.49 -5.16
CA LYS A 114 -20.30 -12.37 -4.31
C LYS A 114 -19.38 -13.58 -4.42
N LEU A 115 -19.92 -14.78 -4.57
CA LEU A 115 -19.14 -15.99 -4.83
C LEU A 115 -18.32 -15.85 -6.12
N LYS A 116 -18.95 -15.42 -7.22
CA LYS A 116 -18.26 -15.19 -8.51
C LYS A 116 -17.20 -14.09 -8.42
N GLU A 117 -17.44 -13.04 -7.64
CA GLU A 117 -16.48 -11.98 -7.38
C GLU A 117 -15.25 -12.53 -6.64
N CYS A 118 -15.43 -13.34 -5.61
CA CYS A 118 -14.35 -14.01 -4.88
C CYS A 118 -13.56 -14.98 -5.79
N GLU A 119 -14.26 -15.79 -6.58
CA GLU A 119 -13.63 -16.72 -7.54
C GLU A 119 -12.72 -15.98 -8.51
N LYS A 120 -13.21 -14.85 -9.07
CA LYS A 120 -12.43 -14.00 -9.97
C LYS A 120 -11.21 -13.38 -9.28
N ALA A 121 -11.39 -12.89 -8.04
CA ALA A 121 -10.29 -12.32 -7.25
C ALA A 121 -9.23 -13.36 -6.89
N VAL A 122 -9.63 -14.57 -6.46
CA VAL A 122 -8.70 -15.68 -6.18
C VAL A 122 -7.97 -16.15 -7.44
N MET A 123 -8.66 -16.19 -8.58
CA MET A 123 -8.01 -16.53 -9.86
C MET A 123 -6.99 -15.48 -10.26
N LYS A 124 -7.30 -14.18 -10.07
CA LYS A 124 -6.37 -13.07 -10.31
C LYS A 124 -5.14 -13.16 -9.41
N LEU A 125 -5.33 -13.40 -8.10
CA LEU A 125 -4.21 -13.59 -7.16
C LEU A 125 -3.32 -14.76 -7.56
N LYS A 126 -3.89 -15.92 -7.90
CA LYS A 126 -3.12 -17.08 -8.37
C LYS A 126 -2.35 -16.80 -9.65
N PHE A 127 -2.92 -16.02 -10.57
CA PHE A 127 -2.24 -15.59 -11.78
C PHE A 127 -1.08 -14.64 -11.44
N GLU A 128 -1.32 -13.65 -10.56
CA GLU A 128 -0.30 -12.72 -10.09
C GLU A 128 0.82 -13.47 -9.33
N GLU A 129 0.48 -14.44 -8.46
CA GLU A 129 1.43 -15.34 -7.77
C GLU A 129 2.28 -16.14 -8.78
N ALA A 130 1.67 -16.64 -9.86
CA ALA A 130 2.36 -17.46 -10.87
C ALA A 130 3.35 -16.68 -11.74
N ILE A 131 3.12 -15.37 -11.93
CA ILE A 131 4.00 -14.48 -12.71
C ILE A 131 4.88 -13.59 -11.82
N ALA A 132 4.75 -13.69 -10.49
CA ALA A 132 5.56 -12.92 -9.56
C ALA A 132 7.02 -13.37 -9.62
N VAL A 133 7.91 -12.40 -9.84
CA VAL A 133 9.35 -12.61 -9.66
C VAL A 133 9.61 -12.68 -8.15
N PRO A 134 10.35 -13.68 -7.65
CA PRO A 134 10.73 -13.76 -6.24
C PRO A 134 11.35 -12.46 -5.77
N GLU A 135 11.05 -12.07 -4.54
CA GLU A 135 11.51 -10.78 -3.98
C GLU A 135 13.04 -10.67 -3.96
N SER A 136 13.73 -11.80 -3.78
CA SER A 136 15.20 -11.93 -3.88
C SER A 136 15.76 -11.68 -5.29
N GLU A 137 14.94 -11.72 -6.33
CA GLU A 137 15.31 -11.50 -7.72
C GLU A 137 14.81 -10.16 -8.28
N ARG A 138 14.09 -9.39 -7.47
CA ARG A 138 13.58 -8.06 -7.86
C ARG A 138 14.73 -7.06 -7.88
N HIS A 139 15.02 -6.52 -9.04
CA HIS A 139 15.86 -5.33 -9.14
C HIS A 139 15.04 -4.09 -8.74
N SER A 140 15.64 -3.22 -7.93
CA SER A 140 15.02 -1.94 -7.55
C SER A 140 14.69 -1.12 -8.80
N VAL A 141 13.46 -0.63 -8.89
CA VAL A 141 13.04 0.29 -9.95
C VAL A 141 13.79 1.62 -9.81
N ALA A 142 14.03 2.06 -8.58
CA ALA A 142 14.80 3.27 -8.31
C ALA A 142 16.24 3.15 -8.85
N ASP A 143 16.90 2.01 -8.65
CA ASP A 143 18.27 1.78 -9.14
C ASP A 143 18.33 1.66 -10.68
N SER A 144 17.23 1.42 -11.35
CA SER A 144 17.12 1.42 -12.81
C SER A 144 16.92 2.81 -13.42
N ILE A 145 16.60 3.81 -12.60
CA ILE A 145 16.39 5.19 -13.04
C ILE A 145 17.72 5.93 -12.99
N ASP A 146 18.20 6.41 -14.13
CA ASP A 146 19.41 7.22 -14.18
C ASP A 146 19.14 8.64 -13.66
N TYR A 147 19.74 8.98 -12.53
CA TYR A 147 19.63 10.29 -11.89
C TYR A 147 20.03 11.46 -12.80
N HIS A 148 21.05 11.26 -13.65
CA HIS A 148 21.53 12.29 -14.57
C HIS A 148 20.61 12.48 -15.79
N SER A 149 19.78 11.49 -16.06
CA SER A 149 18.80 11.52 -17.15
C SER A 149 17.37 11.75 -16.69
N ILE A 150 17.15 12.16 -15.43
CA ILE A 150 15.83 12.48 -14.92
C ILE A 150 15.22 13.59 -15.76
N GLY A 151 14.66 13.20 -16.72
CA GLY A 151 14.11 13.87 -17.80
C GLY A 151 13.38 12.92 -18.71
N ILE A 152 13.08 11.71 -18.37
CA ILE A 152 12.64 10.71 -19.31
C ILE A 152 11.20 10.29 -19.14
N PHE A 153 10.52 10.27 -20.25
CA PHE A 153 9.13 9.91 -20.39
C PHE A 153 8.99 8.43 -20.73
N VAL A 154 8.39 7.68 -19.81
CA VAL A 154 7.93 6.34 -20.12
C VAL A 154 6.46 6.43 -20.52
N LYS A 155 6.18 6.50 -21.82
CA LYS A 155 4.81 6.42 -22.32
C LYS A 155 4.19 5.06 -21.96
N ARG A 156 2.86 5.05 -21.86
CA ARG A 156 1.97 3.90 -21.61
C ARG A 156 2.33 2.60 -22.40
N GLU A 157 3.17 2.72 -23.39
CA GLU A 157 3.65 1.65 -24.28
C GLU A 157 4.64 0.68 -23.63
N ILE A 158 5.32 1.05 -22.52
CA ILE A 158 6.25 0.14 -21.85
C ILE A 158 5.54 -1.00 -21.09
N TYR A 159 4.33 -0.76 -20.62
CA TYR A 159 3.54 -1.84 -19.98
C TYR A 159 3.11 -2.91 -21.00
N MET A 160 2.83 -2.49 -22.23
CA MET A 160 2.59 -3.39 -23.38
C MET A 160 3.87 -4.13 -23.81
N PHE A 161 5.04 -3.52 -23.57
CA PHE A 161 6.35 -4.10 -23.85
C PHE A 161 6.66 -5.35 -23.01
N ARG A 162 6.26 -5.37 -21.73
CA ARG A 162 6.46 -6.55 -20.87
C ARG A 162 5.69 -7.78 -21.36
N ASN A 163 4.57 -7.62 -22.10
CA ASN A 163 3.67 -8.73 -22.41
C ASN A 163 3.46 -9.04 -23.90
N SER A 164 3.86 -8.18 -24.85
CA SER A 164 3.66 -8.46 -26.29
C SER A 164 4.59 -7.70 -27.25
N MET A 165 4.95 -6.44 -26.99
CA MET A 165 5.73 -5.61 -27.91
C MET A 165 7.25 -5.78 -27.79
N ALA A 166 7.78 -6.16 -26.62
CA ALA A 166 9.19 -6.46 -26.46
C ALA A 166 9.64 -7.55 -27.44
N ILE A 167 8.82 -8.57 -27.63
CA ILE A 167 9.09 -9.68 -28.55
C ILE A 167 9.07 -9.20 -30.02
N THR A 168 8.18 -8.27 -30.37
CA THR A 168 8.04 -7.78 -31.76
C THR A 168 9.16 -6.80 -32.13
N LEU A 169 9.59 -5.91 -31.23
CA LEU A 169 10.69 -4.97 -31.48
C LEU A 169 12.06 -5.69 -31.47
N ILE A 170 12.28 -6.61 -30.54
CA ILE A 170 13.48 -7.47 -30.55
C ILE A 170 13.53 -8.29 -31.85
N GLY A 171 12.39 -8.83 -32.28
CA GLY A 171 12.29 -9.54 -33.55
C GLY A 171 12.58 -8.68 -34.79
N ASN A 172 12.20 -7.41 -34.79
CA ASN A 172 12.47 -6.47 -35.88
C ASN A 172 13.92 -5.95 -35.85
N GLN A 173 14.50 -5.69 -34.70
CA GLN A 173 15.89 -5.27 -34.57
C GLN A 173 16.87 -6.38 -34.94
N LEU A 174 16.56 -7.63 -34.60
CA LEU A 174 17.32 -8.81 -35.05
C LEU A 174 17.17 -9.07 -36.57
N ARG A 175 16.07 -8.67 -37.20
CA ARG A 175 15.92 -8.71 -38.67
C ARG A 175 16.78 -7.66 -39.35
N ASP A 176 16.87 -6.43 -38.82
CA ASP A 176 17.68 -5.37 -39.40
C ASP A 176 19.18 -5.68 -39.27
N GLU A 177 19.62 -6.26 -38.15
CA GLU A 177 21.02 -6.70 -37.99
C GLU A 177 21.35 -7.91 -38.89
N SER A 178 20.42 -8.81 -39.16
CA SER A 178 20.61 -9.92 -40.09
C SER A 178 20.64 -9.47 -41.56
N GLN A 179 19.95 -8.36 -41.91
CA GLN A 179 20.04 -7.78 -43.25
C GLN A 179 21.32 -6.98 -43.48
N LEU A 180 21.92 -6.40 -42.43
CA LEU A 180 23.21 -5.71 -42.49
C LEU A 180 24.40 -6.68 -42.70
N THR A 181 24.29 -7.93 -42.31
CA THR A 181 25.35 -8.95 -42.52
C THR A 181 25.27 -9.64 -43.89
N VAL A 182 24.18 -9.51 -44.64
CA VAL A 182 24.02 -10.15 -45.98
C VAL A 182 24.54 -9.27 -47.12
N ASN A 183 24.83 -7.99 -46.92
CA ASN A 183 25.32 -7.05 -47.94
C ASN A 183 26.84 -6.82 -47.95
N ALA A 184 27.65 -7.69 -47.31
CA ALA A 184 29.09 -7.71 -47.49
C ALA A 184 29.49 -8.65 -48.61
N HIS A 185 29.73 -8.11 -49.80
CA HIS A 185 30.27 -8.81 -50.96
C HIS A 185 31.60 -9.51 -50.68
N PRO A 186 31.81 -10.77 -51.09
CA PRO A 186 33.11 -11.38 -51.09
C PRO A 186 33.87 -11.04 -52.38
N SER A 187 34.87 -10.16 -52.29
CA SER A 187 35.90 -10.09 -53.30
C SER A 187 37.07 -10.99 -52.91
N GLY A 188 37.31 -11.89 -53.84
CA GLY A 188 38.24 -12.99 -53.90
C GLY A 188 39.59 -12.95 -53.19
N LEU A 189 40.02 -14.13 -52.86
CA LEU A 189 41.34 -14.58 -53.19
C LEU A 189 41.47 -16.11 -52.96
N SER A 190 41.93 -16.76 -54.04
CA SER A 190 42.28 -18.17 -54.17
C SER A 190 43.42 -18.59 -53.25
N GLY A 191 43.37 -19.80 -52.75
CA GLY A 191 44.50 -20.42 -52.08
C GLY A 191 44.23 -21.90 -51.75
N SER A 192 44.75 -22.75 -52.61
CA SER A 192 44.76 -24.19 -52.53
C SER A 192 45.54 -24.77 -51.34
N CYS A 193 45.12 -25.89 -50.79
CA CYS A 193 45.89 -27.14 -50.53
C CYS A 193 45.05 -28.14 -49.72
N SER A 194 44.66 -29.16 -50.30
CA SER A 194 45.14 -30.56 -50.35
C SER A 194 45.13 -31.35 -49.04
N SER A 195 44.32 -32.41 -49.12
CA SER A 195 44.51 -33.79 -48.70
C SER A 195 44.68 -34.15 -47.21
N ILE A 196 43.94 -35.10 -46.70
CA ILE A 196 44.28 -36.56 -46.73
C ILE A 196 43.22 -37.37 -45.96
N CYS A 197 42.68 -38.37 -46.62
CA CYS A 197 42.30 -39.73 -46.21
C CYS A 197 41.68 -40.02 -44.84
N GLY A 198 40.76 -40.84 -44.73
CA GLY A 198 40.39 -42.21 -45.15
C GLY A 198 39.28 -42.64 -44.21
N GLY A 199 38.34 -43.40 -44.54
CA GLY A 199 38.29 -44.71 -45.02
C GLY A 199 37.23 -45.51 -44.31
N THR A 200 36.46 -46.15 -45.11
CA THR A 200 35.81 -47.48 -45.01
C THR A 200 34.50 -47.60 -44.27
N SER A 201 33.50 -47.89 -44.98
CA SER A 201 32.88 -49.15 -45.50
C SER A 201 31.77 -49.60 -44.54
N ASP A 202 30.69 -50.06 -44.88
CA ASP A 202 30.00 -50.83 -45.84
C ASP A 202 28.55 -51.07 -45.45
N ASP A 203 27.78 -51.19 -46.45
CA ASP A 203 26.75 -52.15 -46.82
C ASP A 203 25.30 -52.04 -46.33
N GLY A 204 24.48 -52.03 -47.35
CA GLY A 204 23.42 -53.00 -47.51
C GLY A 204 22.00 -52.48 -47.77
N GLY A 205 21.65 -52.41 -49.04
CA GLY A 205 20.46 -53.07 -49.64
C GLY A 205 19.10 -52.39 -49.37
N GLY A 206 18.47 -51.90 -50.39
CA GLY A 206 17.73 -52.62 -51.38
C GLY A 206 16.32 -52.02 -51.61
N SER A 207 16.13 -51.65 -52.85
CA SER A 207 14.92 -51.71 -53.72
C SER A 207 13.60 -51.02 -53.32
N SER A 208 13.25 -50.07 -54.11
CA SER A 208 12.35 -50.03 -55.30
C SER A 208 10.85 -49.91 -55.02
N HIS A 209 10.20 -48.91 -55.45
CA HIS A 209 9.33 -48.75 -56.61
C HIS A 209 8.55 -47.42 -56.64
N LYS A 210 8.74 -46.72 -57.70
CA LYS A 210 7.81 -46.05 -58.65
C LYS A 210 6.49 -45.45 -58.18
N GLY A 211 6.33 -44.23 -58.60
CA GLY A 211 5.08 -43.78 -59.14
C GLY A 211 4.69 -42.36 -58.88
N GLY A 212 4.92 -41.45 -59.85
CA GLY A 212 3.95 -40.67 -60.53
C GLY A 212 3.55 -39.30 -60.01
N SER A 213 4.14 -38.33 -60.63
CA SER A 213 3.58 -37.10 -61.23
C SER A 213 2.76 -36.08 -60.41
N SER A 214 3.23 -34.87 -60.58
CA SER A 214 2.58 -33.60 -60.89
C SER A 214 2.06 -32.69 -59.78
N GLY A 215 2.55 -31.45 -59.79
CA GLY A 215 1.75 -30.29 -59.47
C GLY A 215 2.34 -29.34 -58.43
N GLY A 216 2.91 -28.31 -58.91
CA GLY A 216 3.33 -27.04 -58.55
C GLY A 216 2.90 -26.36 -57.26
N GLY A 217 3.75 -25.47 -56.82
CA GLY A 217 3.35 -24.31 -56.04
C GLY A 217 4.05 -24.15 -54.69
N GLY A 218 5.00 -23.29 -54.64
CA GLY A 218 5.45 -22.35 -53.62
C GLY A 218 5.34 -22.71 -52.13
N GLY A 219 6.49 -22.84 -51.49
CA GLY A 219 6.52 -22.99 -50.06
C GLY A 219 7.90 -22.75 -49.44
N GLY A 220 8.45 -21.60 -49.66
CA GLY A 220 9.71 -21.16 -49.04
C GLY A 220 9.51 -20.44 -47.71
N GLY A 221 8.63 -20.92 -46.83
CA GLY A 221 8.33 -20.19 -45.59
C GLY A 221 8.58 -20.96 -44.28
N SER A 222 8.89 -22.26 -44.35
CA SER A 222 8.87 -23.10 -43.13
C SER A 222 10.22 -23.39 -42.52
N ARG A 223 11.33 -23.26 -43.23
CA ARG A 223 12.65 -23.53 -42.67
C ARG A 223 13.24 -22.36 -41.93
N ASP A 224 13.01 -21.10 -42.38
CA ASP A 224 13.58 -19.91 -41.75
C ASP A 224 12.85 -19.56 -40.46
N MET A 225 11.56 -19.92 -40.32
CA MET A 225 10.80 -19.73 -39.09
C MET A 225 11.24 -20.71 -37.97
N VAL A 226 11.64 -21.91 -38.31
CA VAL A 226 12.11 -22.92 -37.36
C VAL A 226 13.53 -22.59 -36.84
N VAL A 227 14.42 -22.08 -37.69
CA VAL A 227 15.77 -21.67 -37.30
C VAL A 227 15.70 -20.41 -36.42
N GLY A 228 14.83 -19.46 -36.74
CA GLY A 228 14.59 -18.30 -35.90
C GLY A 228 13.99 -18.66 -34.53
N TRP A 229 13.14 -19.67 -34.48
CA TRP A 229 12.54 -20.14 -33.22
C TRP A 229 13.53 -20.91 -32.33
N ILE A 230 14.39 -21.72 -32.90
CA ILE A 230 15.45 -22.43 -32.16
C ILE A 230 16.47 -21.43 -31.60
N HIS A 231 16.81 -20.38 -32.33
CA HIS A 231 17.74 -19.34 -31.85
C HIS A 231 17.11 -18.50 -30.72
N CYS A 232 15.82 -18.21 -30.81
CA CYS A 232 15.11 -17.58 -29.71
C CYS A 232 15.03 -18.48 -28.45
N GLN A 233 14.82 -19.80 -28.63
CA GLN A 233 14.77 -20.72 -27.47
C GLN A 233 16.13 -20.85 -26.76
N GLU A 234 17.24 -20.82 -27.50
CA GLU A 234 18.57 -20.80 -26.87
C GLU A 234 18.89 -19.49 -26.14
N ILE A 235 18.40 -18.34 -26.62
CA ILE A 235 18.50 -17.05 -25.94
C ILE A 235 17.64 -17.03 -24.68
N PHE A 236 16.45 -17.64 -24.70
CA PHE A 236 15.57 -17.73 -23.54
C PHE A 236 16.02 -18.74 -22.47
N SER A 237 16.87 -19.70 -22.81
CA SER A 237 17.41 -20.67 -21.84
C SER A 237 18.58 -20.13 -21.03
N SER A 238 19.21 -19.03 -21.42
CA SER A 238 20.21 -18.32 -20.63
C SER A 238 19.61 -17.05 -20.01
N GLY A 239 18.94 -17.17 -18.87
CA GLY A 239 18.27 -16.06 -18.17
C GLY A 239 19.13 -14.80 -17.96
N LYS A 240 20.47 -14.92 -18.02
CA LYS A 240 21.42 -13.81 -17.97
C LYS A 240 21.39 -12.90 -19.20
N VAL A 241 21.22 -13.44 -20.41
CA VAL A 241 21.25 -12.65 -21.65
C VAL A 241 19.95 -11.86 -21.82
N VAL A 242 18.81 -12.45 -21.45
CA VAL A 242 17.51 -11.77 -21.50
C VAL A 242 17.46 -10.62 -20.50
N ASN A 243 17.97 -10.82 -19.27
CA ASN A 243 18.01 -9.75 -18.26
C ASN A 243 18.98 -8.62 -18.64
N THR A 244 20.08 -8.92 -19.31
CA THR A 244 21.03 -7.90 -19.81
C THR A 244 20.43 -7.11 -20.98
N LEU A 245 19.76 -7.77 -21.92
CA LEU A 245 19.08 -7.12 -23.05
C LEU A 245 17.86 -6.28 -22.59
N ILE A 246 17.06 -6.78 -21.66
CA ILE A 246 15.97 -6.01 -21.06
C ILE A 246 16.53 -4.82 -20.28
N GLY A 247 17.61 -4.99 -19.53
CA GLY A 247 18.30 -3.92 -18.82
C GLY A 247 18.92 -2.86 -19.76
N GLU A 248 19.50 -3.27 -20.89
CA GLU A 248 20.03 -2.35 -21.91
C GLU A 248 18.91 -1.65 -22.71
N LEU A 249 17.84 -2.38 -23.06
CA LEU A 249 16.69 -1.80 -23.73
C LEU A 249 15.95 -0.83 -22.79
N THR A 250 15.81 -1.18 -21.53
CA THR A 250 15.25 -0.30 -20.49
C THR A 250 16.14 0.95 -20.34
N ARG A 251 17.48 0.82 -20.28
CA ARG A 251 18.40 1.97 -20.27
C ARG A 251 18.30 2.81 -21.54
N LYS A 252 18.25 2.21 -22.74
CA LYS A 252 18.11 2.95 -24.01
C LYS A 252 16.76 3.65 -24.14
N LEU A 253 15.68 3.06 -23.65
CA LEU A 253 14.34 3.67 -23.62
C LEU A 253 14.23 4.75 -22.53
N MET A 254 15.00 4.65 -21.45
CA MET A 254 15.15 5.69 -20.43
C MET A 254 15.98 6.89 -20.91
N HIS A 255 16.68 6.80 -22.03
CA HIS A 255 17.46 7.91 -22.61
C HIS A 255 16.64 8.95 -23.39
N PHE A 256 15.31 8.80 -23.49
CA PHE A 256 14.45 9.88 -23.99
C PHE A 256 14.18 10.88 -22.86
N SER A 257 14.80 12.06 -22.94
CA SER A 257 14.69 13.11 -21.92
C SER A 257 13.23 13.57 -21.73
N LEU A 258 12.77 13.62 -20.46
CA LEU A 258 11.55 14.36 -20.08
C LEU A 258 11.86 15.85 -20.20
N GLU A 259 11.87 16.35 -21.40
CA GLU A 259 11.81 17.78 -21.57
C GLU A 259 10.49 18.27 -20.97
N VAL A 260 10.61 19.23 -20.07
CA VAL A 260 9.42 19.91 -19.56
C VAL A 260 8.88 20.73 -20.70
N GLU A 261 7.66 20.42 -21.11
CA GLU A 261 7.04 21.10 -22.25
C GLU A 261 7.01 22.61 -22.01
N PRO A 262 7.29 23.44 -23.06
CA PRO A 262 7.33 24.90 -22.93
C PRO A 262 6.06 25.52 -22.33
N GLN A 263 4.91 24.87 -22.52
CA GLN A 263 3.60 25.30 -21.99
C GLN A 263 3.37 24.92 -20.51
N TYR A 264 4.26 24.11 -19.89
CA TYR A 264 4.13 23.79 -18.48
C TYR A 264 4.40 25.02 -17.61
N SER A 265 3.36 25.48 -16.90
CA SER A 265 3.38 26.67 -16.04
C SER A 265 3.37 26.35 -14.54
N GLY A 266 3.45 25.05 -14.17
CA GLY A 266 3.47 24.60 -12.78
C GLY A 266 4.82 24.81 -12.09
N ALA A 267 4.92 24.35 -10.85
CA ALA A 267 6.15 24.41 -10.05
C ALA A 267 7.33 23.70 -10.73
N LYS A 268 8.51 24.32 -10.72
CA LYS A 268 9.74 23.80 -11.35
C LYS A 268 10.87 23.73 -10.32
N ILE A 269 11.60 22.62 -10.31
CA ILE A 269 12.85 22.49 -9.57
C ILE A 269 13.97 22.97 -10.49
N GLU A 270 14.76 23.95 -10.05
CA GLU A 270 15.94 24.43 -10.74
C GLU A 270 17.17 23.63 -10.25
N GLY A 271 17.78 22.89 -11.16
CA GLY A 271 18.82 21.93 -10.80
C GLY A 271 18.24 20.75 -9.98
N ASP A 272 18.91 20.42 -8.86
CA ASP A 272 18.55 19.29 -7.99
C ASP A 272 18.07 19.73 -6.59
N VAL A 273 17.89 21.05 -6.38
CA VAL A 273 17.54 21.60 -5.06
C VAL A 273 16.07 21.91 -4.96
N VAL A 274 15.39 21.26 -4.03
CA VAL A 274 14.00 21.57 -3.66
C VAL A 274 14.00 22.79 -2.74
N THR A 275 13.43 23.90 -3.19
CA THR A 275 13.37 25.17 -2.45
C THR A 275 12.00 25.37 -1.81
N LEU A 276 11.91 26.23 -0.79
CA LEU A 276 10.63 26.59 -0.17
C LEU A 276 9.66 27.23 -1.17
N ASP A 277 10.15 28.05 -2.09
CA ASP A 277 9.32 28.68 -3.13
C ASP A 277 8.74 27.64 -4.08
N PHE A 278 9.54 26.62 -4.45
CA PHE A 278 9.04 25.49 -5.21
C PHE A 278 7.93 24.75 -4.45
N VAL A 279 8.14 24.41 -3.16
CA VAL A 279 7.15 23.69 -2.35
C VAL A 279 5.86 24.49 -2.21
N LYS A 280 5.95 25.79 -1.91
CA LYS A 280 4.78 26.70 -1.85
C LYS A 280 4.03 26.74 -3.18
N LYS A 281 4.73 26.89 -4.29
CA LYS A 281 4.12 26.91 -5.63
C LYS A 281 3.47 25.58 -5.98
N MET A 282 4.10 24.46 -5.62
CA MET A 282 3.55 23.11 -5.82
C MET A 282 2.26 22.92 -5.01
N MET A 283 2.25 23.31 -3.73
CA MET A 283 1.05 23.26 -2.89
C MET A 283 -0.09 24.13 -3.43
N ASP A 284 0.23 25.34 -3.96
CA ASP A 284 -0.76 26.19 -4.62
C ASP A 284 -1.31 25.56 -5.89
N ASP A 285 -0.45 24.94 -6.72
CA ASP A 285 -0.88 24.21 -7.90
C ASP A 285 -1.80 23.02 -7.52
N PHE A 286 -1.50 22.28 -6.46
CA PHE A 286 -2.32 21.18 -5.94
C PHE A 286 -3.67 21.68 -5.38
N LYS A 287 -3.70 22.81 -4.64
CA LYS A 287 -4.97 23.46 -4.22
C LYS A 287 -5.87 23.76 -5.42
N ASN A 288 -5.29 24.10 -6.57
CA ASN A 288 -5.97 24.36 -7.82
C ASN A 288 -6.14 23.12 -8.72
N GLN A 289 -5.98 21.91 -8.16
CA GLN A 289 -6.13 20.61 -8.85
C GLN A 289 -5.21 20.45 -10.07
N LYS A 290 -4.04 21.09 -10.09
CA LYS A 290 -3.03 20.93 -11.12
C LYS A 290 -2.06 19.82 -10.71
N CYS A 291 -1.62 19.02 -11.68
CA CYS A 291 -0.63 17.98 -11.45
C CYS A 291 0.79 18.53 -11.54
N LEU A 292 1.67 18.02 -10.68
CA LEU A 292 3.11 18.24 -10.81
C LEU A 292 3.65 17.48 -12.03
N HIS A 293 4.59 18.09 -12.77
CA HIS A 293 5.26 17.40 -13.86
C HIS A 293 6.04 16.18 -13.34
N LYS A 294 5.95 15.05 -14.04
CA LYS A 294 6.52 13.76 -13.60
C LYS A 294 8.02 13.81 -13.33
N ARG A 295 8.78 14.63 -14.07
CA ARG A 295 10.20 14.87 -13.82
C ARG A 295 10.45 15.29 -12.36
N TYR A 296 9.72 16.30 -11.89
CA TYR A 296 9.89 16.83 -10.54
C TYR A 296 9.36 15.86 -9.47
N ALA A 297 8.29 15.12 -9.80
CA ALA A 297 7.83 14.05 -8.93
C ALA A 297 8.89 12.95 -8.76
N PHE A 298 9.58 12.53 -9.84
CA PHE A 298 10.70 11.60 -9.75
C PHE A 298 11.84 12.14 -8.89
N GLN A 299 12.25 13.40 -9.10
CA GLN A 299 13.31 14.04 -8.32
C GLN A 299 13.01 14.00 -6.82
N ILE A 300 11.78 14.40 -6.43
CA ILE A 300 11.34 14.40 -5.02
C ILE A 300 11.36 12.97 -4.45
N VAL A 301 10.74 12.02 -5.14
CA VAL A 301 10.57 10.65 -4.63
C VAL A 301 11.91 9.92 -4.49
N LEU A 302 12.81 10.09 -5.46
CA LEU A 302 14.13 9.45 -5.43
C LEU A 302 15.04 10.06 -4.36
N GLN A 303 15.08 11.39 -4.23
CA GLN A 303 15.84 12.06 -3.17
C GLN A 303 15.33 11.65 -1.78
N THR A 304 14.00 11.58 -1.61
CA THR A 304 13.41 11.11 -0.35
C THR A 304 13.79 9.67 -0.05
N ARG A 305 13.79 8.77 -1.06
CA ARG A 305 14.22 7.37 -0.90
C ARG A 305 15.63 7.28 -0.33
N GLU A 306 16.59 8.00 -0.91
CA GLU A 306 17.99 7.99 -0.45
C GLU A 306 18.11 8.46 1.01
N MET A 307 17.40 9.53 1.38
CA MET A 307 17.43 10.04 2.75
C MET A 307 16.83 9.02 3.73
N LEU A 308 15.69 8.42 3.40
CA LEU A 308 15.02 7.45 4.27
C LEU A 308 15.81 6.14 4.38
N GLN A 309 16.41 5.68 3.29
CA GLN A 309 17.20 4.44 3.27
C GLN A 309 18.41 4.51 4.21
N SER A 310 18.98 5.69 4.41
CA SER A 310 20.11 5.90 5.32
C SER A 310 19.71 5.96 6.81
N GLN A 311 18.42 6.07 7.13
CA GLN A 311 17.93 6.18 8.50
C GLN A 311 17.76 4.80 9.15
N PRO A 312 17.91 4.69 10.50
CA PRO A 312 17.60 3.46 11.24
C PRO A 312 16.09 3.18 11.28
N SER A 313 15.70 1.98 11.66
CA SER A 313 14.28 1.58 11.80
C SER A 313 13.57 2.28 12.96
N LEU A 314 14.30 2.74 13.97
CA LEU A 314 13.86 3.65 15.03
C LEU A 314 14.79 4.87 15.02
N VAL A 315 14.21 6.06 14.88
CA VAL A 315 14.92 7.34 14.78
C VAL A 315 14.82 8.09 16.11
N ASP A 316 15.96 8.56 16.61
CA ASP A 316 16.00 9.44 17.78
C ASP A 316 15.91 10.90 17.32
N ILE A 317 15.04 11.66 17.98
CA ILE A 317 14.82 13.09 17.72
C ILE A 317 15.22 13.87 18.95
N ASN A 318 16.15 14.81 18.76
CA ASN A 318 16.56 15.71 19.82
C ASN A 318 15.94 17.09 19.62
N VAL A 319 15.08 17.50 20.54
CA VAL A 319 14.43 18.82 20.57
C VAL A 319 15.17 19.67 21.59
N PRO A 320 15.84 20.76 21.20
CA PRO A 320 16.55 21.63 22.12
C PRO A 320 15.62 22.32 23.13
N ASP A 321 16.14 22.61 24.32
CA ASP A 321 15.38 23.33 25.35
C ASP A 321 14.84 24.66 24.81
N GLY A 322 13.57 24.94 25.11
CA GLY A 322 12.85 26.10 24.61
C GLY A 322 12.35 26.01 23.15
N SER A 323 12.62 24.87 22.49
CA SER A 323 12.06 24.58 21.17
C SER A 323 10.83 23.69 21.29
N HIS A 324 10.00 23.72 20.24
CA HIS A 324 8.81 22.87 20.15
C HIS A 324 8.95 21.82 19.05
N PHE A 325 8.09 20.80 19.09
CA PHE A 325 8.03 19.71 18.14
C PHE A 325 6.58 19.27 17.96
N THR A 326 6.13 19.12 16.71
CA THR A 326 4.74 18.78 16.40
C THR A 326 4.62 17.33 15.92
N VAL A 327 3.68 16.57 16.48
CA VAL A 327 3.33 15.21 16.05
C VAL A 327 1.92 15.21 15.47
N CYS A 328 1.80 14.78 14.21
CA CYS A 328 0.54 14.56 13.51
C CYS A 328 0.28 13.05 13.37
N GLY A 329 -0.99 12.64 13.42
CA GLY A 329 -1.43 11.29 13.11
C GLY A 329 -1.75 11.09 11.63
N ASP A 330 -2.66 10.16 11.36
CA ASP A 330 -3.13 9.78 10.04
C ASP A 330 -3.66 10.97 9.24
N VAL A 331 -3.31 11.07 7.97
CA VAL A 331 -3.76 12.14 7.04
C VAL A 331 -4.63 11.58 5.92
N HIS A 332 -4.37 10.34 5.52
CA HIS A 332 -5.19 9.57 4.58
C HIS A 332 -5.64 10.31 3.32
N GLY A 333 -4.68 10.94 2.60
CA GLY A 333 -4.96 11.60 1.34
C GLY A 333 -5.90 12.81 1.45
N GLN A 334 -6.10 13.37 2.64
CA GLN A 334 -6.89 14.59 2.88
C GLN A 334 -6.02 15.84 2.75
N PHE A 335 -5.61 16.17 1.53
CA PHE A 335 -4.65 17.24 1.24
C PHE A 335 -5.07 18.60 1.78
N TYR A 336 -6.36 18.95 1.71
CA TYR A 336 -6.86 20.25 2.16
C TYR A 336 -6.78 20.40 3.67
N ASP A 337 -6.93 19.29 4.41
CA ASP A 337 -6.75 19.26 5.86
C ASP A 337 -5.27 19.29 6.25
N LEU A 338 -4.37 18.67 5.46
CA LEU A 338 -2.93 18.83 5.64
C LEU A 338 -2.51 20.30 5.50
N ILE A 339 -3.03 21.00 4.49
CA ILE A 339 -2.79 22.43 4.34
C ILE A 339 -3.31 23.22 5.52
N ASN A 340 -4.47 22.88 6.06
CA ASN A 340 -5.03 23.52 7.26
C ASN A 340 -4.12 23.33 8.49
N ILE A 341 -3.51 22.15 8.67
CA ILE A 341 -2.51 21.94 9.74
C ILE A 341 -1.36 22.96 9.59
N PHE A 342 -0.86 23.16 8.37
CA PHE A 342 0.22 24.12 8.12
C PHE A 342 -0.25 25.58 8.26
N GLU A 343 -1.52 25.89 7.98
CA GLU A 343 -2.08 27.23 8.21
C GLU A 343 -2.26 27.53 9.72
N LEU A 344 -2.60 26.51 10.52
CA LEU A 344 -2.79 26.63 11.98
C LEU A 344 -1.46 26.69 12.75
N ASN A 345 -0.46 25.92 12.33
CA ASN A 345 0.76 25.68 13.10
C ASN A 345 2.06 26.09 12.37
N GLY A 346 1.94 26.70 11.17
CA GLY A 346 3.09 27.09 10.35
C GLY A 346 3.66 25.96 9.49
N LEU A 347 4.42 26.34 8.48
CA LEU A 347 5.08 25.38 7.59
C LEU A 347 6.23 24.65 8.30
N PRO A 348 6.55 23.40 7.90
CA PRO A 348 7.73 22.71 8.36
C PRO A 348 9.01 23.50 8.11
N SER A 349 9.81 23.70 9.15
CA SER A 349 11.14 24.33 9.12
C SER A 349 12.00 23.77 10.25
N GLU A 350 13.28 24.16 10.33
CA GLU A 350 14.14 23.74 11.46
C GLU A 350 13.65 24.27 12.80
N GLU A 351 13.00 25.44 12.81
CA GLU A 351 12.40 26.05 13.99
C GLU A 351 10.99 25.51 14.29
N ASN A 352 10.35 24.88 13.31
CA ASN A 352 9.01 24.28 13.44
C ASN A 352 8.98 22.86 12.88
N PRO A 353 9.65 21.90 13.53
CA PRO A 353 9.76 20.53 13.05
C PRO A 353 8.48 19.72 13.32
N TYR A 354 8.20 18.80 12.40
CA TYR A 354 7.04 17.91 12.42
C TYR A 354 7.44 16.44 12.38
N LEU A 355 6.62 15.59 12.97
CA LEU A 355 6.56 14.15 12.72
C LEU A 355 5.15 13.78 12.28
N PHE A 356 5.04 13.22 11.08
CA PHE A 356 3.81 12.58 10.62
C PHE A 356 3.92 11.07 10.87
N ASN A 357 2.97 10.53 11.62
CA ASN A 357 3.05 9.18 12.21
C ASN A 357 2.38 8.10 11.36
N GLY A 358 2.61 8.10 10.04
CA GLY A 358 2.09 7.10 9.11
C GLY A 358 0.71 7.40 8.56
N ASP A 359 0.24 6.49 7.71
CA ASP A 359 -1.05 6.54 7.02
C ASP A 359 -1.28 7.87 6.29
N PHE A 360 -0.32 8.22 5.42
CA PHE A 360 -0.39 9.43 4.59
C PHE A 360 -1.36 9.28 3.43
N VAL A 361 -1.50 8.06 2.93
CA VAL A 361 -2.17 7.70 1.69
C VAL A 361 -3.40 6.83 1.92
N ASP A 362 -4.12 6.55 0.86
CA ASP A 362 -5.39 5.80 0.85
C ASP A 362 -6.58 6.58 1.45
N ARG A 363 -7.81 6.11 1.23
CA ARG A 363 -9.08 6.67 1.72
C ARG A 363 -9.46 8.00 1.10
N GLY A 364 -8.69 9.06 1.33
CA GLY A 364 -8.84 10.33 0.62
C GLY A 364 -8.43 10.19 -0.85
N SER A 365 -8.85 11.12 -1.69
CA SER A 365 -8.60 11.08 -3.13
C SER A 365 -7.53 12.07 -3.59
N PHE A 366 -6.74 12.59 -2.63
CA PHE A 366 -5.62 13.50 -2.86
C PHE A 366 -4.33 12.98 -2.20
N SER A 367 -4.14 11.65 -2.22
CA SER A 367 -2.99 10.98 -1.59
C SER A 367 -1.67 11.31 -2.30
N VAL A 368 -1.69 11.49 -3.63
CA VAL A 368 -0.52 11.89 -4.42
C VAL A 368 -0.06 13.29 -4.01
N GLU A 369 -1.00 14.22 -3.82
CA GLU A 369 -0.74 15.58 -3.38
C GLU A 369 -0.15 15.59 -1.95
N VAL A 370 -0.71 14.79 -1.03
CA VAL A 370 -0.22 14.66 0.35
C VAL A 370 1.22 14.15 0.33
N ILE A 371 1.47 12.99 -0.28
CA ILE A 371 2.78 12.35 -0.18
C ILE A 371 3.88 13.16 -0.88
N LEU A 372 3.59 13.77 -2.03
CA LEU A 372 4.55 14.64 -2.70
C LEU A 372 4.84 15.91 -1.89
N THR A 373 3.86 16.45 -1.16
CA THR A 373 4.06 17.61 -0.28
C THR A 373 4.97 17.25 0.89
N LEU A 374 4.70 16.14 1.59
CA LEU A 374 5.53 15.68 2.70
C LEU A 374 6.97 15.35 2.25
N PHE A 375 7.11 14.68 1.11
CA PHE A 375 8.42 14.35 0.55
C PHE A 375 9.17 15.59 0.06
N ALA A 376 8.50 16.58 -0.51
CA ALA A 376 9.13 17.83 -0.92
C ALA A 376 9.67 18.62 0.28
N PHE A 377 8.94 18.69 1.39
CA PHE A 377 9.46 19.25 2.65
C PHE A 377 10.66 18.45 3.17
N LYS A 378 10.62 17.11 3.08
CA LYS A 378 11.77 16.26 3.46
C LYS A 378 13.00 16.53 2.61
N CYS A 379 12.84 16.73 1.31
CA CYS A 379 13.94 17.11 0.41
C CYS A 379 14.46 18.52 0.68
N MET A 380 13.55 19.46 0.96
CA MET A 380 13.88 20.85 1.22
C MET A 380 14.71 21.02 2.50
N CYS A 381 14.27 20.38 3.58
CA CYS A 381 14.92 20.44 4.89
C CYS A 381 14.70 19.12 5.66
N PRO A 382 15.68 18.19 5.63
CA PRO A 382 15.53 16.86 6.25
C PRO A 382 15.26 16.87 7.75
N SER A 383 15.69 17.91 8.47
CA SER A 383 15.45 18.11 9.91
C SER A 383 14.10 18.73 10.24
N ALA A 384 13.43 19.35 9.25
CA ALA A 384 12.13 19.98 9.42
C ALA A 384 10.95 18.99 9.48
N ILE A 385 11.13 17.77 8.95
CA ILE A 385 10.04 16.80 8.86
C ILE A 385 10.55 15.36 9.03
N TYR A 386 9.87 14.63 9.88
CA TYR A 386 10.06 13.20 10.14
C TYR A 386 8.81 12.46 9.69
N LEU A 387 8.99 11.26 9.15
CA LEU A 387 7.92 10.44 8.58
C LEU A 387 8.05 9.02 9.11
N ALA A 388 7.04 8.53 9.81
CA ALA A 388 6.95 7.13 10.23
C ALA A 388 6.14 6.32 9.22
N ARG A 389 6.38 5.02 9.15
CA ARG A 389 5.58 4.10 8.34
C ARG A 389 4.27 3.76 9.05
N GLY A 390 3.14 3.90 8.38
CA GLY A 390 1.86 3.33 8.77
C GLY A 390 1.56 2.01 8.04
N ASN A 391 0.47 1.37 8.38
CA ASN A 391 0.07 0.13 7.71
C ASN A 391 -0.44 0.38 6.27
N HIS A 392 -0.90 1.60 5.96
CA HIS A 392 -1.26 2.00 4.61
C HIS A 392 -0.07 2.31 3.71
N GLU A 393 1.14 2.43 4.23
CA GLU A 393 2.35 2.49 3.42
C GLU A 393 2.78 1.07 3.05
N SER A 394 1.89 0.34 2.31
CA SER A 394 2.08 -1.03 1.83
C SER A 394 1.31 -1.30 0.54
N LYS A 395 1.86 -2.19 -0.31
CA LYS A 395 1.22 -2.56 -1.59
C LYS A 395 -0.17 -3.15 -1.42
N SER A 396 -0.36 -3.96 -0.37
CA SER A 396 -1.63 -4.63 -0.09
C SER A 396 -2.74 -3.64 0.21
N MET A 397 -2.48 -2.62 1.04
CA MET A 397 -3.45 -1.58 1.37
C MET A 397 -3.69 -0.64 0.19
N ASN A 398 -2.63 -0.16 -0.47
CA ASN A 398 -2.74 0.76 -1.60
C ASN A 398 -3.56 0.19 -2.77
N LYS A 399 -3.48 -1.12 -2.99
CA LYS A 399 -4.28 -1.83 -4.00
C LYS A 399 -5.78 -1.84 -3.67
N ILE A 400 -6.10 -1.85 -2.38
CA ILE A 400 -7.47 -1.95 -1.87
C ILE A 400 -8.10 -0.55 -1.73
N TYR A 401 -7.39 0.39 -1.10
CA TYR A 401 -7.98 1.62 -0.58
C TYR A 401 -7.74 2.87 -1.44
N GLY A 402 -7.07 2.73 -2.59
CA GLY A 402 -7.15 3.73 -3.66
C GLY A 402 -5.85 4.34 -4.11
N PHE A 403 -4.79 4.36 -3.32
CA PHE A 403 -3.54 5.03 -3.69
C PHE A 403 -2.91 4.47 -4.97
N GLU A 404 -2.89 3.14 -5.14
CA GLU A 404 -2.36 2.51 -6.37
C GLU A 404 -3.09 3.04 -7.62
N GLY A 405 -4.42 3.09 -7.58
CA GLY A 405 -5.24 3.61 -8.69
C GLY A 405 -5.04 5.11 -8.92
N GLU A 406 -4.88 5.88 -7.85
CA GLU A 406 -4.62 7.32 -7.90
C GLU A 406 -3.26 7.61 -8.57
N VAL A 407 -2.20 6.92 -8.15
CA VAL A 407 -0.85 7.03 -8.73
C VAL A 407 -0.86 6.67 -10.22
N ARG A 408 -1.52 5.58 -10.61
CA ARG A 408 -1.68 5.23 -12.02
C ARG A 408 -2.37 6.32 -12.83
N SER A 409 -3.40 6.93 -12.26
CA SER A 409 -4.18 7.99 -12.92
C SER A 409 -3.42 9.30 -13.04
N LYS A 410 -2.81 9.78 -11.95
CA LYS A 410 -2.17 11.09 -11.87
C LYS A 410 -0.70 11.07 -12.36
N LEU A 411 -0.02 9.96 -12.19
CA LEU A 411 1.40 9.80 -12.53
C LEU A 411 1.60 8.67 -13.56
N SER A 412 2.04 7.48 -13.13
CA SER A 412 2.22 6.30 -14.00
C SER A 412 2.36 5.02 -13.19
N GLU A 413 2.37 3.86 -13.88
CA GLU A 413 2.64 2.55 -13.29
C GLU A 413 4.01 2.48 -12.61
N THR A 414 5.04 3.09 -13.21
CA THR A 414 6.39 3.11 -12.64
C THR A 414 6.42 3.76 -11.24
N PHE A 415 5.60 4.78 -11.02
CA PHE A 415 5.48 5.41 -9.70
C PHE A 415 4.83 4.52 -8.66
N VAL A 416 3.94 3.58 -9.05
CA VAL A 416 3.35 2.61 -8.11
C VAL A 416 4.44 1.76 -7.46
N GLU A 417 5.34 1.20 -8.27
CA GLU A 417 6.45 0.41 -7.77
C GLU A 417 7.46 1.26 -7.00
N LEU A 418 7.75 2.48 -7.49
CA LEU A 418 8.68 3.40 -6.84
C LEU A 418 8.19 3.84 -5.45
N PHE A 419 6.91 4.21 -5.30
CA PHE A 419 6.34 4.54 -3.98
C PHE A 419 6.39 3.33 -3.04
N ALA A 420 6.11 2.12 -3.53
CA ALA A 420 6.19 0.92 -2.71
C ALA A 420 7.62 0.69 -2.17
N GLU A 421 8.66 0.91 -2.99
CA GLU A 421 10.05 0.87 -2.52
C GLU A 421 10.34 1.93 -1.47
N VAL A 422 9.88 3.17 -1.68
CA VAL A 422 10.10 4.27 -0.71
C VAL A 422 9.38 4.01 0.59
N PHE A 423 8.17 3.46 0.55
CA PHE A 423 7.42 3.10 1.76
C PHE A 423 8.13 2.04 2.59
N CYS A 424 8.83 1.09 1.96
CA CYS A 424 9.70 0.15 2.67
C CYS A 424 10.91 0.84 3.34
N CYS A 425 11.32 2.02 2.91
CA CYS A 425 12.41 2.78 3.52
C CYS A 425 11.99 3.63 4.73
N LEU A 426 10.69 3.83 4.97
CA LEU A 426 10.19 4.63 6.08
C LEU A 426 10.56 4.00 7.44
N PRO A 427 11.07 4.77 8.42
CA PRO A 427 11.25 4.31 9.80
C PRO A 427 9.95 3.81 10.42
N LEU A 428 10.04 2.85 11.33
CA LEU A 428 8.88 2.24 12.00
C LEU A 428 8.46 2.98 13.27
N ALA A 429 9.39 3.66 13.93
CA ALA A 429 9.13 4.40 15.17
C ALA A 429 10.14 5.53 15.36
N HIS A 430 9.80 6.46 16.26
CA HIS A 430 10.64 7.58 16.66
C HIS A 430 10.66 7.71 18.19
N VAL A 431 11.75 8.27 18.74
CA VAL A 431 11.85 8.62 20.17
C VAL A 431 12.23 10.08 20.28
N ILE A 432 11.43 10.88 20.97
CA ILE A 432 11.67 12.31 21.19
C ILE A 432 12.33 12.48 22.56
N ASN A 433 13.53 13.07 22.61
CA ASN A 433 14.32 13.38 23.81
C ASN A 433 14.40 12.21 24.80
N GLU A 434 14.52 10.97 24.29
CA GLU A 434 14.59 9.74 25.10
C GLU A 434 13.36 9.52 26.03
N LYS A 435 12.24 10.20 25.79
CA LYS A 435 11.06 10.22 26.68
C LYS A 435 9.76 9.82 25.99
N VAL A 436 9.52 10.28 24.78
CA VAL A 436 8.25 10.04 24.09
C VAL A 436 8.50 9.06 22.94
N PHE A 437 7.89 7.87 23.02
CA PHE A 437 7.90 6.87 21.96
C PHE A 437 6.72 7.10 21.01
N VAL A 438 7.02 7.32 19.74
CA VAL A 438 6.02 7.56 18.69
C VAL A 438 6.01 6.39 17.72
N VAL A 439 4.86 5.77 17.53
CA VAL A 439 4.66 4.59 16.69
C VAL A 439 3.28 4.65 16.04
N HIS A 440 3.12 4.11 14.83
CA HIS A 440 1.83 4.19 14.15
C HIS A 440 0.74 3.33 14.82
N GLY A 441 0.92 2.01 14.92
CA GLY A 441 -0.03 1.08 15.54
C GLY A 441 0.15 1.00 17.05
N GLY A 442 1.00 0.12 17.56
CA GLY A 442 1.10 -0.04 19.01
C GLY A 442 2.22 -0.94 19.49
N LEU A 443 1.95 -1.64 20.59
CA LEU A 443 2.92 -2.43 21.33
C LEU A 443 2.79 -3.95 21.05
N PHE A 444 3.50 -4.75 21.78
CA PHE A 444 3.97 -6.08 21.40
C PHE A 444 3.25 -7.23 22.13
N SER A 445 3.24 -8.39 21.49
CA SER A 445 2.72 -9.66 22.03
C SER A 445 3.56 -10.21 23.18
N VAL A 446 4.82 -9.79 23.29
CA VAL A 446 5.77 -10.23 24.30
C VAL A 446 6.25 -9.09 25.17
N ASP A 447 6.68 -9.41 26.41
CA ASP A 447 7.31 -8.44 27.30
C ASP A 447 8.81 -8.31 27.01
N GLY A 448 9.39 -7.19 27.49
CA GLY A 448 10.83 -6.97 27.47
C GLY A 448 11.41 -6.51 26.16
N VAL A 449 10.57 -6.16 25.15
CA VAL A 449 11.04 -5.57 23.91
C VAL A 449 11.75 -4.25 24.19
N LYS A 450 12.98 -4.14 23.70
CA LYS A 450 13.84 -2.95 23.86
C LYS A 450 13.83 -2.09 22.60
N LEU A 451 14.17 -0.80 22.76
CA LEU A 451 14.38 0.10 21.62
C LEU A 451 15.45 -0.44 20.66
N SER A 452 16.46 -1.18 21.18
CA SER A 452 17.48 -1.86 20.37
C SER A 452 16.89 -2.92 19.44
N ASP A 453 15.87 -3.64 19.90
CA ASP A 453 15.23 -4.69 19.10
C ASP A 453 14.45 -4.07 17.93
N ILE A 454 13.80 -2.92 18.18
CA ILE A 454 13.11 -2.15 17.14
C ILE A 454 14.13 -1.58 16.13
N ARG A 455 15.29 -1.07 16.58
CA ARG A 455 16.37 -0.60 15.68
C ARG A 455 16.94 -1.71 14.81
N ALA A 456 16.94 -2.95 15.30
CA ALA A 456 17.46 -4.11 14.59
C ALA A 456 16.50 -4.71 13.54
N ILE A 457 15.25 -4.24 13.48
CA ILE A 457 14.27 -4.72 12.48
C ILE A 457 14.74 -4.34 11.07
N ASP A 458 14.84 -5.33 10.19
CA ASP A 458 14.96 -5.11 8.76
C ASP A 458 13.58 -4.70 8.20
N ARG A 459 13.41 -3.40 7.95
CA ARG A 459 12.15 -2.83 7.49
C ARG A 459 12.03 -2.72 5.96
N PHE A 460 13.10 -3.06 5.23
CA PHE A 460 13.15 -2.91 3.77
C PHE A 460 12.35 -3.98 3.02
N CYS A 461 11.16 -4.27 3.51
CA CYS A 461 10.23 -5.27 2.99
C CYS A 461 8.78 -4.82 3.18
N GLU A 462 7.84 -5.53 2.54
CA GLU A 462 6.41 -5.38 2.83
C GLU A 462 6.10 -5.83 4.28
N PRO A 463 5.12 -5.22 4.97
CA PRO A 463 4.76 -5.61 6.32
C PRO A 463 4.41 -7.10 6.41
N PRO A 464 5.05 -7.86 7.31
CA PRO A 464 4.72 -9.26 7.53
C PRO A 464 3.35 -9.41 8.23
N GLU A 465 2.78 -10.62 8.23
CA GLU A 465 1.51 -10.90 8.90
C GLU A 465 1.65 -11.04 10.42
N GLU A 466 2.87 -11.23 10.96
CA GLU A 466 3.16 -11.39 12.38
C GLU A 466 4.56 -10.83 12.75
N GLY A 467 4.85 -10.73 14.05
CA GLY A 467 6.12 -10.25 14.58
C GLY A 467 6.16 -8.74 14.85
N LEU A 468 7.31 -8.26 15.37
CA LEU A 468 7.44 -6.89 15.90
C LEU A 468 7.05 -5.81 14.89
N MET A 469 7.44 -5.95 13.63
CA MET A 469 7.09 -4.98 12.59
C MET A 469 5.57 -4.95 12.34
N CYS A 470 4.93 -6.11 12.28
CA CYS A 470 3.47 -6.19 12.17
C CYS A 470 2.78 -5.49 13.35
N GLU A 471 3.24 -5.76 14.56
CA GLU A 471 2.66 -5.23 15.79
C GLU A 471 2.83 -3.72 15.92
N LEU A 472 4.00 -3.17 15.53
CA LEU A 472 4.24 -1.72 15.45
C LEU A 472 3.28 -0.99 14.50
N LEU A 473 2.81 -1.67 13.46
CA LEU A 473 1.95 -1.08 12.43
C LEU A 473 0.44 -1.32 12.66
N TRP A 474 0.06 -2.34 13.46
CA TRP A 474 -1.34 -2.81 13.50
C TRP A 474 -1.95 -2.93 14.90
N SER A 475 -1.15 -2.95 15.99
CA SER A 475 -1.69 -3.16 17.34
C SER A 475 -2.49 -1.96 17.83
N ASP A 476 -3.57 -2.22 18.58
CA ASP A 476 -4.44 -1.20 19.16
C ASP A 476 -4.49 -1.27 20.70
N PRO A 477 -4.67 -0.14 21.41
CA PRO A 477 -4.93 -0.17 22.85
C PRO A 477 -6.30 -0.77 23.16
N GLN A 478 -6.44 -1.32 24.37
CA GLN A 478 -7.71 -1.81 24.92
C GLN A 478 -7.88 -1.35 26.37
N PRO A 479 -9.12 -1.19 26.86
CA PRO A 479 -9.39 -0.74 28.23
C PRO A 479 -9.08 -1.80 29.31
N PHE A 480 -8.97 -3.07 28.93
CA PHE A 480 -8.70 -4.17 29.85
C PHE A 480 -7.21 -4.47 29.95
N PRO A 481 -6.71 -4.92 31.13
CA PRO A 481 -5.32 -5.32 31.26
C PRO A 481 -5.00 -6.57 30.42
N GLY A 482 -3.71 -6.76 30.15
CA GLY A 482 -3.20 -7.87 29.36
C GLY A 482 -3.27 -7.64 27.86
N ARG A 483 -3.26 -8.72 27.12
CA ARG A 483 -3.30 -8.74 25.64
C ARG A 483 -4.52 -9.52 25.16
N GLY A 484 -5.09 -9.06 24.07
CA GLY A 484 -6.25 -9.69 23.42
C GLY A 484 -6.09 -9.82 21.91
N PRO A 485 -7.00 -10.53 21.27
CA PRO A 485 -7.04 -10.60 19.82
C PRO A 485 -7.35 -9.22 19.23
N SER A 486 -6.66 -8.85 18.16
CA SER A 486 -6.96 -7.63 17.43
C SER A 486 -8.37 -7.64 16.84
N LYS A 487 -9.09 -6.55 16.99
CA LYS A 487 -10.38 -6.31 16.32
C LYS A 487 -10.24 -6.20 14.79
N ARG A 488 -9.01 -5.98 14.31
CA ARG A 488 -8.70 -5.89 12.86
C ARG A 488 -8.39 -7.24 12.23
N GLY A 489 -8.06 -8.25 13.04
CA GLY A 489 -7.62 -9.57 12.56
C GLY A 489 -6.12 -9.66 12.24
N VAL A 490 -5.37 -8.57 12.45
CA VAL A 490 -3.91 -8.44 12.32
C VAL A 490 -3.40 -7.67 13.53
N GLY A 491 -2.19 -7.95 14.02
CA GLY A 491 -1.67 -7.38 15.26
C GLY A 491 -2.42 -7.89 16.50
N LEU A 492 -2.42 -7.11 17.57
CA LEU A 492 -3.07 -7.46 18.84
C LEU A 492 -3.71 -6.24 19.52
N SER A 493 -4.50 -6.50 20.55
CA SER A 493 -4.95 -5.46 21.49
C SER A 493 -4.15 -5.54 22.78
N PHE A 494 -3.74 -4.38 23.35
CA PHE A 494 -2.90 -4.32 24.53
C PHE A 494 -3.42 -3.34 25.60
N GLY A 495 -3.32 -3.72 26.88
CA GLY A 495 -3.83 -2.94 28.00
C GLY A 495 -2.81 -2.00 28.62
N ALA A 496 -3.26 -1.23 29.62
CA ALA A 496 -2.45 -0.25 30.34
C ALA A 496 -1.22 -0.85 31.06
N ASP A 497 -1.31 -2.10 31.49
CA ASP A 497 -0.22 -2.85 32.12
C ASP A 497 0.93 -3.11 31.13
N VAL A 498 0.61 -3.43 29.87
CA VAL A 498 1.60 -3.62 28.80
C VAL A 498 2.31 -2.30 28.49
N THR A 499 1.55 -1.21 28.33
CA THR A 499 2.11 0.13 28.10
C THR A 499 3.03 0.55 29.24
N ARG A 500 2.60 0.41 30.48
CA ARG A 500 3.41 0.76 31.66
C ARG A 500 4.71 -0.06 31.70
N LYS A 501 4.62 -1.36 31.43
CA LYS A 501 5.78 -2.25 31.40
C LYS A 501 6.79 -1.86 30.33
N PHE A 502 6.33 -1.59 29.10
CA PHE A 502 7.19 -1.16 28.00
C PHE A 502 7.90 0.16 28.30
N LEU A 503 7.17 1.15 28.84
CA LEU A 503 7.73 2.45 29.24
C LEU A 503 8.81 2.28 30.33
N GLN A 504 8.54 1.49 31.37
CA GLN A 504 9.49 1.22 32.42
C GLN A 504 10.75 0.50 31.92
N ASP A 505 10.58 -0.52 31.08
CA ASP A 505 11.68 -1.32 30.53
C ASP A 505 12.61 -0.51 29.63
N ASN A 506 12.13 0.60 29.05
CA ASN A 506 12.87 1.47 28.12
C ASN A 506 13.15 2.88 28.65
N ASN A 507 12.82 3.18 29.92
CA ASN A 507 12.97 4.50 30.55
C ASN A 507 12.26 5.63 29.80
N LEU A 508 11.06 5.36 29.30
CA LEU A 508 10.20 6.27 28.56
C LEU A 508 9.05 6.77 29.45
N ASP A 509 8.46 7.91 29.11
CA ASP A 509 7.38 8.55 29.87
C ASP A 509 6.01 8.42 29.20
N LEU A 510 5.96 8.36 27.86
CA LEU A 510 4.72 8.44 27.07
C LEU A 510 4.84 7.62 25.78
N VAL A 511 3.75 7.00 25.37
CA VAL A 511 3.53 6.45 24.03
C VAL A 511 2.57 7.38 23.28
N VAL A 512 2.94 7.82 22.09
CA VAL A 512 2.05 8.48 21.12
C VAL A 512 1.85 7.54 19.94
N ARG A 513 0.59 7.29 19.58
CA ARG A 513 0.23 6.43 18.47
C ARG A 513 -0.91 7.04 17.63
N SER A 514 -1.25 6.42 16.53
CA SER A 514 -2.23 6.87 15.55
C SER A 514 -3.22 5.74 15.20
N HIS A 515 -3.52 5.48 13.93
CA HIS A 515 -4.18 4.26 13.44
C HIS A 515 -5.67 4.08 13.80
N GLU A 516 -6.22 4.83 14.74
CA GLU A 516 -7.63 4.81 15.10
C GLU A 516 -8.26 6.19 14.98
N VAL A 517 -9.40 6.24 14.29
CA VAL A 517 -10.23 7.44 14.29
C VAL A 517 -10.80 7.68 15.69
N LYS A 518 -10.69 8.91 16.19
CA LYS A 518 -11.25 9.36 17.47
C LYS A 518 -12.15 10.55 17.22
N ASP A 519 -13.31 10.61 17.88
CA ASP A 519 -14.34 11.65 17.67
C ASP A 519 -13.79 13.08 17.79
N GLU A 520 -12.93 13.32 18.79
CA GLU A 520 -12.25 14.61 19.01
C GLU A 520 -10.90 14.75 18.30
N GLY A 521 -10.51 13.77 17.46
CA GLY A 521 -9.21 13.69 16.79
C GLY A 521 -8.09 13.13 17.68
N TYR A 522 -8.35 12.89 18.96
CA TYR A 522 -7.41 12.27 19.89
C TYR A 522 -8.12 11.56 21.04
N GLU A 523 -7.39 10.70 21.71
CA GLU A 523 -7.82 10.08 22.97
C GLU A 523 -6.61 9.86 23.90
N ILE A 524 -6.77 10.12 25.19
CA ILE A 524 -5.77 9.87 26.22
C ILE A 524 -6.20 8.64 26.99
N GLU A 525 -5.39 7.59 26.94
CA GLU A 525 -5.68 6.26 27.46
C GLU A 525 -4.57 5.80 28.42
N HIS A 526 -4.73 4.62 29.01
CA HIS A 526 -3.75 3.93 29.85
C HIS A 526 -3.19 4.80 30.97
N ASP A 527 -4.08 5.44 31.76
CA ASP A 527 -3.74 6.33 32.87
C ASP A 527 -2.87 7.54 32.43
N GLY A 528 -3.11 8.05 31.22
CA GLY A 528 -2.36 9.18 30.66
C GLY A 528 -0.98 8.82 30.12
N LYS A 529 -0.70 7.52 29.92
CA LYS A 529 0.57 7.01 29.42
C LYS A 529 0.55 6.67 27.92
N LEU A 530 -0.61 6.79 27.28
CA LEU A 530 -0.80 6.59 25.85
C LEU A 530 -1.71 7.67 25.29
N ILE A 531 -1.33 8.26 24.16
CA ILE A 531 -2.16 9.21 23.41
C ILE A 531 -2.32 8.68 21.99
N THR A 532 -3.56 8.47 21.59
CA THR A 532 -3.93 8.24 20.19
C THR A 532 -4.20 9.60 19.55
N VAL A 533 -3.56 9.92 18.42
CA VAL A 533 -3.76 11.14 17.63
C VAL A 533 -4.13 10.79 16.20
N PHE A 534 -5.15 11.46 15.66
CA PHE A 534 -5.70 11.25 14.33
C PHE A 534 -5.91 12.60 13.64
N SER A 535 -5.25 12.82 12.49
CA SER A 535 -5.18 14.14 11.85
C SER A 535 -6.04 14.27 10.58
N ALA A 536 -6.94 13.31 10.31
CA ALA A 536 -7.89 13.34 9.20
C ALA A 536 -9.32 13.62 9.73
N PRO A 537 -9.77 14.88 9.78
CA PRO A 537 -11.10 15.23 10.26
C PRO A 537 -12.17 14.80 9.25
N ASN A 538 -13.41 14.57 9.72
CA ASN A 538 -14.53 14.05 8.91
C ASN A 538 -14.09 12.88 8.01
N TYR A 539 -13.38 11.93 8.60
CA TYR A 539 -12.74 10.83 7.90
C TYR A 539 -13.66 10.16 6.87
N CYS A 540 -13.14 9.95 5.66
CA CYS A 540 -13.91 9.42 4.53
C CYS A 540 -15.20 10.21 4.21
N ASP A 541 -15.27 11.51 4.52
CA ASP A 541 -16.44 12.38 4.38
C ASP A 541 -17.71 11.90 5.10
N GLN A 542 -17.54 11.02 6.11
CA GLN A 542 -18.67 10.33 6.74
C GLN A 542 -18.61 10.31 8.28
N MET A 543 -17.40 10.32 8.87
CA MET A 543 -17.26 10.03 10.30
C MET A 543 -17.62 11.22 11.22
N GLY A 544 -17.54 12.45 10.70
CA GLY A 544 -17.85 13.66 11.45
C GLY A 544 -16.90 13.95 12.62
N ASN A 545 -15.77 13.24 12.72
CA ASN A 545 -14.74 13.44 13.73
C ASN A 545 -13.95 14.71 13.49
N LYS A 546 -13.30 15.24 14.55
CA LYS A 546 -12.26 16.26 14.43
C LYS A 546 -10.93 15.63 14.04
N GLY A 547 -10.01 16.43 13.51
CA GLY A 547 -8.59 16.13 13.44
C GLY A 547 -7.86 16.74 14.64
N ALA A 548 -6.69 16.19 14.98
CA ALA A 548 -5.83 16.74 16.01
C ALA A 548 -4.36 16.59 15.66
N PHE A 549 -3.51 17.44 16.25
CA PHE A 549 -2.05 17.26 16.33
C PHE A 549 -1.57 17.64 17.73
N ILE A 550 -0.37 17.17 18.09
CA ILE A 550 0.21 17.38 19.41
C ILE A 550 1.45 18.25 19.29
N CYS A 551 1.53 19.37 20.02
CA CYS A 551 2.73 20.18 20.18
C CYS A 551 3.41 19.82 21.49
N PHE A 552 4.69 19.51 21.44
CA PHE A 552 5.56 19.28 22.59
C PHE A 552 6.53 20.45 22.75
N GLU A 553 6.78 20.90 23.95
CA GLU A 553 7.77 21.91 24.30
C GLU A 553 8.87 21.28 25.16
N ALA A 554 10.12 21.42 24.76
CA ALA A 554 11.27 20.95 25.54
C ALA A 554 11.62 21.98 26.62
N PRO A 555 12.10 21.53 27.82
CA PRO A 555 12.47 20.15 28.14
C PRO A 555 11.31 19.26 28.66
N ASP A 556 10.18 19.86 29.07
CA ASP A 556 9.12 19.15 29.80
C ASP A 556 8.34 18.16 28.94
N LEU A 557 8.33 18.35 27.63
CA LEU A 557 7.59 17.54 26.64
C LEU A 557 6.11 17.30 27.03
N LYS A 558 5.49 18.30 27.64
CA LYS A 558 4.08 18.23 27.99
C LYS A 558 3.24 18.31 26.71
N PRO A 559 2.34 17.35 26.45
CA PRO A 559 1.53 17.36 25.27
C PRO A 559 0.51 18.52 25.32
N ASN A 560 0.55 19.38 24.32
CA ASN A 560 -0.47 20.41 24.03
C ASN A 560 -1.20 19.99 22.76
N ILE A 561 -2.48 19.60 22.88
CA ILE A 561 -3.26 19.03 21.79
C ILE A 561 -4.10 20.11 21.15
N VAL A 562 -3.96 20.28 19.85
CA VAL A 562 -4.73 21.21 19.01
C VAL A 562 -5.70 20.41 18.16
N THR A 563 -6.99 20.73 18.21
CA THR A 563 -8.03 20.09 17.41
C THR A 563 -8.55 21.01 16.32
N PHE A 564 -8.96 20.44 15.20
CA PHE A 564 -9.47 21.20 14.06
C PHE A 564 -10.57 20.43 13.32
N SER A 565 -11.39 21.17 12.56
CA SER A 565 -12.47 20.62 11.74
C SER A 565 -12.02 20.47 10.28
N ALA A 566 -12.73 19.63 9.53
CA ALA A 566 -12.49 19.42 8.11
C ALA A 566 -12.63 20.68 7.29
N MET A 567 -11.74 20.83 6.32
CA MET A 567 -11.76 21.92 5.35
C MET A 567 -12.58 21.56 4.12
N PRO A 568 -13.24 22.53 3.48
CA PRO A 568 -13.84 22.31 2.18
C PRO A 568 -12.81 21.84 1.15
N HIS A 569 -13.17 20.84 0.36
CA HIS A 569 -12.36 20.31 -0.72
C HIS A 569 -13.19 20.16 -2.01
N PRO A 570 -12.58 19.97 -3.19
CA PRO A 570 -13.28 19.68 -4.43
C PRO A 570 -14.19 18.46 -4.32
N ASP A 571 -15.31 18.43 -5.05
CA ASP A 571 -16.27 17.33 -5.06
C ASP A 571 -15.68 16.06 -5.73
N VAL A 572 -14.73 15.46 -5.04
CA VAL A 572 -14.11 14.16 -5.40
C VAL A 572 -14.36 13.23 -4.23
N LYS A 573 -15.14 12.18 -4.46
CA LYS A 573 -15.52 11.23 -3.42
C LYS A 573 -14.30 10.51 -2.83
N PRO A 574 -14.33 10.19 -1.55
CA PRO A 574 -13.35 9.29 -0.93
C PRO A 574 -13.19 7.99 -1.72
N MET A 575 -11.99 7.46 -1.75
CA MET A 575 -11.63 6.26 -2.52
C MET A 575 -12.04 6.31 -4.00
N ALA A 576 -12.01 7.51 -4.63
CA ALA A 576 -12.40 7.68 -6.03
C ALA A 576 -11.60 6.77 -6.99
N TYR A 577 -10.41 6.37 -6.61
CA TYR A 577 -9.50 5.52 -7.38
C TYR A 577 -9.43 4.08 -6.87
N ALA A 578 -10.14 3.73 -5.79
CA ALA A 578 -10.19 2.37 -5.29
C ALA A 578 -10.89 1.42 -6.29
N ASN A 579 -10.57 0.15 -6.21
CA ASN A 579 -11.23 -0.87 -7.03
C ASN A 579 -12.74 -0.80 -6.84
N ASN A 580 -13.51 -0.86 -7.96
CA ASN A 580 -14.98 -0.76 -8.00
C ASN A 580 -15.71 -1.64 -6.99
N PHE A 581 -15.04 -2.64 -6.45
CA PHE A 581 -15.55 -3.56 -5.46
C PHE A 581 -15.84 -2.90 -4.10
N LEU A 582 -14.93 -2.05 -3.60
CA LEU A 582 -15.14 -1.37 -2.30
C LEU A 582 -16.13 -0.22 -2.39
N ARG A 583 -16.31 0.39 -3.57
CA ARG A 583 -17.34 1.40 -3.81
C ARG A 583 -18.77 0.88 -3.61
N MET A 584 -18.98 -0.43 -3.62
CA MET A 584 -20.31 -1.04 -3.35
C MET A 584 -20.65 -1.11 -1.86
N PHE A 585 -19.71 -0.77 -0.97
CA PHE A 585 -19.91 -0.78 0.50
C PHE A 585 -19.95 0.63 1.13
N GLN A 586 -19.79 1.67 0.32
CA GLN A 586 -20.03 3.08 0.67
C GLN A 586 -21.53 3.44 0.41
#